data_60bdd69189c41af47ae18156b61db428
#
_entry.id   60bdd69189c41af47ae18156b61db428
#
_cell.length_a   1.000
_cell.length_b   1.000
_cell.length_c   1.000
_cell.angle_alpha   90.00
_cell.angle_beta   90.00
_cell.angle_gamma   90.00
#
_symmetry.space_group_name_H-M   'P 1'
#
loop_
_entity.id
_entity.type
_entity.pdbx_description
1 polymer ?
#
loop_
_entity_poly.entity_id
_entity_poly.type
_entity_poly.pdbx_seq_one_letter_code
_entity_poly.pdbx_strand_id
1 'polypeptide(L)'
;MISGWLHTVPGSTKVYDSSGNVIPLVGINVDGLDFGTGNPATSPDPCGRGWGIPTTSFANVSKWGFNFIRIPISWGNLEPTAPTLLANGTWTHHWNTQYLKELDTVTYQFGRTHIGIIYDFAQVDVSAAFQQAPEKEQGGECEGWGNPIWLYPNITSPTTVPQMTAALCNFFNDRSEVGNKAPAPIEAMEAAEQMLAARYATNSTVIGIDMFNEPWSDSTCGSPTAVGNLFTGYYTKMGQAIAQVNQHLLLVFEEPPPGLMTSSPVMTSPPAVANAIYSFHIYTADWASAQPYVQAYLHNAKSWGVPVWMGEFNAFEAGCTGANCKLDSNWQTDTQSLLNFCNTNGINWAYFSYYSLGTTVQTPVPHNQILALLQGEIPP
;
A
#
# COMPACT_ATOMS: atom_id res chain seq x y z
N MET A 1 -18.34 -9.28 7.13
CA MET A 1 -18.56 -8.58 5.84
C MET A 1 -18.76 -7.10 6.11
N ILE A 2 -18.17 -6.22 5.31
CA ILE A 2 -18.28 -4.77 5.49
C ILE A 2 -19.51 -4.26 4.74
N SER A 3 -20.38 -3.54 5.45
CA SER A 3 -21.55 -2.89 4.85
C SER A 3 -21.57 -1.42 5.29
N GLY A 4 -21.24 -0.52 4.35
CA GLY A 4 -21.18 0.91 4.62
C GLY A 4 -19.80 1.40 5.04
N TRP A 5 -19.75 2.67 5.44
CA TRP A 5 -18.52 3.35 5.81
C TRP A 5 -17.98 2.88 7.17
N LEU A 6 -16.66 2.81 7.23
CA LEU A 6 -15.93 2.58 8.47
C LEU A 6 -15.34 3.89 8.98
N HIS A 7 -15.07 3.95 10.28
CA HIS A 7 -14.44 5.13 10.88
C HIS A 7 -13.58 4.76 12.10
N THR A 8 -12.71 5.68 12.47
CA THR A 8 -11.98 5.61 13.75
C THR A 8 -12.53 6.64 14.72
N VAL A 9 -12.29 6.44 16.01
CA VAL A 9 -12.69 7.37 17.08
C VAL A 9 -11.43 7.89 17.75
N PRO A 10 -11.25 9.20 17.92
CA PRO A 10 -10.09 9.75 18.61
C PRO A 10 -9.87 9.08 19.98
N GLY A 11 -8.62 8.66 20.24
CA GLY A 11 -8.25 7.95 21.46
C GLY A 11 -8.59 6.44 21.46
N SER A 12 -9.19 5.90 20.39
CA SER A 12 -9.46 4.48 20.23
C SER A 12 -8.50 3.81 19.27
N THR A 13 -8.06 2.59 19.61
CA THR A 13 -7.25 1.74 18.75
C THR A 13 -8.10 0.78 17.89
N LYS A 14 -9.38 1.09 17.67
CA LYS A 14 -10.33 0.24 16.96
C LYS A 14 -10.93 0.95 15.76
N VAL A 15 -11.34 0.14 14.77
CA VAL A 15 -12.14 0.58 13.62
C VAL A 15 -13.61 0.22 13.91
N TYR A 16 -14.52 1.07 13.53
CA TYR A 16 -15.96 0.94 13.79
C TYR A 16 -16.76 1.03 12.50
N ASP A 17 -17.90 0.33 12.47
CA ASP A 17 -18.95 0.55 11.47
C ASP A 17 -19.85 1.74 11.85
N SER A 18 -20.79 2.10 10.97
CA SER A 18 -21.74 3.19 11.19
C SER A 18 -22.71 2.95 12.37
N SER A 19 -22.79 1.72 12.86
CA SER A 19 -23.61 1.34 14.05
C SER A 19 -22.81 1.37 15.34
N GLY A 20 -21.50 1.65 15.27
CA GLY A 20 -20.61 1.68 16.42
C GLY A 20 -20.05 0.29 16.83
N ASN A 21 -20.25 -0.73 16.01
CA ASN A 21 -19.64 -2.03 16.25
C ASN A 21 -18.16 -2.01 15.86
N VAL A 22 -17.31 -2.66 16.65
CA VAL A 22 -15.90 -2.86 16.31
C VAL A 22 -15.80 -3.85 15.17
N ILE A 23 -15.08 -3.46 14.12
CA ILE A 23 -14.81 -4.28 12.94
C ILE A 23 -13.33 -4.60 12.88
N PRO A 24 -12.91 -5.82 13.21
CA PRO A 24 -11.55 -6.26 12.91
C PRO A 24 -11.36 -6.30 11.39
N LEU A 25 -10.32 -5.64 10.89
CA LEU A 25 -9.97 -5.71 9.47
C LEU A 25 -9.01 -6.89 9.28
N VAL A 26 -9.47 -7.92 8.60
CA VAL A 26 -8.69 -9.09 8.25
C VAL A 26 -8.79 -9.34 6.75
N GLY A 27 -7.66 -9.29 6.06
CA GLY A 27 -7.67 -9.21 4.62
C GLY A 27 -6.47 -9.83 3.93
N ILE A 28 -6.37 -9.54 2.67
CA ILE A 28 -5.33 -10.03 1.79
C ILE A 28 -4.96 -8.97 0.76
N ASN A 29 -3.67 -8.87 0.43
CA ASN A 29 -3.20 -8.06 -0.68
C ASN A 29 -3.50 -8.75 -2.00
N VAL A 30 -3.97 -8.02 -3.00
CA VAL A 30 -4.27 -8.53 -4.34
C VAL A 30 -3.58 -7.64 -5.36
N ASP A 31 -2.42 -8.09 -5.83
CA ASP A 31 -1.56 -7.38 -6.78
C ASP A 31 -2.12 -7.43 -8.19
N GLY A 32 -1.57 -6.62 -9.10
CA GLY A 32 -1.84 -6.65 -10.53
C GLY A 32 -2.35 -5.34 -11.12
N LEU A 33 -2.45 -4.28 -10.31
CA LEU A 33 -2.74 -2.91 -10.78
C LEU A 33 -1.60 -1.93 -10.51
N ASP A 34 -0.55 -2.38 -9.86
CA ASP A 34 0.62 -1.61 -9.45
C ASP A 34 1.74 -1.59 -10.49
N PHE A 35 1.68 -2.44 -11.51
CA PHE A 35 2.69 -2.54 -12.57
C PHE A 35 2.07 -2.80 -13.95
N GLY A 36 2.90 -2.65 -14.99
CA GLY A 36 2.50 -2.84 -16.37
C GLY A 36 1.84 -1.61 -17.00
N THR A 37 1.73 -1.62 -18.30
CA THR A 37 1.14 -0.55 -19.09
C THR A 37 0.05 -1.09 -19.99
N GLY A 38 -1.18 -1.14 -19.54
CA GLY A 38 -2.32 -1.47 -20.36
C GLY A 38 -2.96 -2.83 -20.10
N ASN A 39 -3.97 -3.14 -20.89
CA ASN A 39 -4.70 -4.40 -20.75
C ASN A 39 -3.86 -5.57 -21.28
N PRO A 40 -3.65 -6.65 -20.49
CA PRO A 40 -2.86 -7.81 -20.92
C PRO A 40 -3.35 -8.44 -22.20
N ALA A 41 -4.63 -8.33 -22.51
CA ALA A 41 -5.21 -8.89 -23.74
C ALA A 41 -4.91 -8.06 -25.00
N THR A 42 -4.60 -6.77 -24.85
CA THR A 42 -4.46 -5.83 -25.98
C THR A 42 -3.09 -5.16 -26.07
N SER A 43 -2.35 -5.12 -24.99
CA SER A 43 -1.01 -4.52 -24.93
C SER A 43 -0.23 -5.21 -23.81
N PRO A 44 0.33 -6.40 -24.06
CA PRO A 44 1.23 -7.02 -23.11
C PRO A 44 2.42 -6.11 -22.90
N ASP A 45 2.66 -5.73 -21.66
CA ASP A 45 3.86 -5.00 -21.31
C ASP A 45 5.12 -5.86 -21.54
N PRO A 46 6.33 -5.27 -21.47
CA PRO A 46 7.56 -6.03 -21.61
C PRO A 46 7.75 -7.16 -20.61
N CYS A 47 7.02 -7.13 -19.49
CA CYS A 47 7.00 -8.18 -18.49
C CYS A 47 5.89 -9.22 -18.73
N GLY A 48 5.11 -9.10 -19.81
CA GLY A 48 3.98 -9.98 -20.11
C GLY A 48 2.82 -9.83 -19.12
N ARG A 49 2.80 -8.76 -18.34
CA ARG A 49 1.76 -8.45 -17.35
C ARG A 49 1.07 -7.16 -17.76
N GLY A 50 -0.21 -7.16 -17.83
CA GLY A 50 -0.99 -5.94 -17.98
C GLY A 50 -1.83 -5.74 -16.74
N TRP A 51 -2.56 -4.64 -16.68
CA TRP A 51 -3.46 -4.39 -15.56
C TRP A 51 -4.50 -5.48 -15.43
N GLY A 52 -4.67 -5.98 -14.25
CA GLY A 52 -5.72 -6.91 -13.94
C GLY A 52 -5.38 -7.79 -12.75
N ILE A 53 -6.36 -7.97 -11.91
CA ILE A 53 -6.27 -8.90 -10.80
C ILE A 53 -6.92 -10.24 -11.18
N PRO A 54 -6.51 -11.36 -10.56
CA PRO A 54 -7.11 -12.65 -10.83
C PRO A 54 -8.62 -12.62 -10.61
N THR A 55 -9.41 -12.92 -11.63
CA THR A 55 -10.89 -12.90 -11.54
C THR A 55 -11.44 -13.86 -10.49
N THR A 56 -10.69 -14.91 -10.17
CA THR A 56 -11.00 -15.83 -9.07
C THR A 56 -10.97 -15.17 -7.69
N SER A 57 -10.22 -14.06 -7.52
CA SER A 57 -10.14 -13.35 -6.25
C SER A 57 -11.49 -12.77 -5.82
N PHE A 58 -12.33 -12.34 -6.75
CA PHE A 58 -13.65 -11.77 -6.45
C PHE A 58 -14.57 -12.70 -5.65
N ALA A 59 -14.48 -14.00 -5.92
CA ALA A 59 -15.25 -15.00 -5.18
C ALA A 59 -14.48 -15.60 -4.01
N ASN A 60 -13.18 -15.85 -4.18
CA ASN A 60 -12.38 -16.57 -3.22
C ASN A 60 -12.17 -15.77 -1.94
N VAL A 61 -11.88 -14.48 -2.02
CA VAL A 61 -11.61 -13.64 -0.85
C VAL A 61 -12.77 -13.69 0.14
N SER A 62 -13.99 -13.49 -0.34
CA SER A 62 -15.21 -13.60 0.49
C SER A 62 -15.42 -15.01 1.01
N LYS A 63 -15.26 -16.04 0.14
CA LYS A 63 -15.40 -17.45 0.54
C LYS A 63 -14.39 -17.88 1.59
N TRP A 64 -13.20 -17.29 1.57
CA TRP A 64 -12.15 -17.57 2.56
C TRP A 64 -12.40 -16.88 3.91
N GLY A 65 -13.35 -15.95 3.97
CA GLY A 65 -13.75 -15.27 5.21
C GLY A 65 -13.09 -13.92 5.44
N PHE A 66 -12.23 -13.46 4.54
CA PHE A 66 -11.67 -12.11 4.60
C PHE A 66 -12.76 -11.05 4.39
N ASN A 67 -12.60 -9.89 4.99
CA ASN A 67 -13.59 -8.81 4.89
C ASN A 67 -13.10 -7.60 4.11
N PHE A 68 -11.81 -7.50 3.82
CA PHE A 68 -11.27 -6.47 2.93
C PHE A 68 -10.09 -6.99 2.11
N ILE A 69 -9.71 -6.21 1.12
CA ILE A 69 -8.47 -6.36 0.36
C ILE A 69 -7.70 -5.05 0.35
N ARG A 70 -6.38 -5.16 0.29
CA ARG A 70 -5.48 -4.07 -0.08
C ARG A 70 -5.05 -4.28 -1.52
N ILE A 71 -5.23 -3.27 -2.36
CA ILE A 71 -4.87 -3.33 -3.77
C ILE A 71 -3.80 -2.28 -4.05
N PRO A 72 -2.56 -2.71 -4.29
CA PRO A 72 -1.53 -1.83 -4.80
C PRO A 72 -1.93 -1.26 -6.16
N ILE A 73 -1.81 0.06 -6.31
CA ILE A 73 -2.02 0.81 -7.55
C ILE A 73 -0.81 1.69 -7.84
N SER A 74 -0.58 2.01 -9.10
CA SER A 74 0.51 2.86 -9.51
C SER A 74 0.03 4.26 -9.88
N TRP A 75 0.61 5.31 -9.26
CA TRP A 75 0.42 6.67 -9.74
C TRP A 75 0.96 6.86 -11.16
N GLY A 76 2.06 6.18 -11.53
CA GLY A 76 2.57 6.19 -12.89
C GLY A 76 1.56 5.73 -13.93
N ASN A 77 0.74 4.73 -13.60
CA ASN A 77 -0.37 4.27 -14.45
C ASN A 77 -1.59 5.20 -14.39
N LEU A 78 -1.83 5.81 -13.24
CA LEU A 78 -2.93 6.75 -13.04
C LEU A 78 -2.74 8.04 -13.82
N GLU A 79 -1.49 8.55 -13.89
CA GLU A 79 -1.12 9.79 -14.56
C GLU A 79 0.20 9.66 -15.34
N PRO A 80 0.20 8.91 -16.47
CA PRO A 80 1.42 8.63 -17.23
C PRO A 80 1.99 9.86 -17.97
N THR A 81 1.19 10.94 -18.08
CA THR A 81 1.56 12.18 -18.76
C THR A 81 1.54 13.33 -17.76
N ALA A 82 2.60 14.14 -17.79
CA ALA A 82 2.71 15.30 -16.90
C ALA A 82 1.53 16.28 -17.06
N PRO A 83 1.05 16.87 -15.96
CA PRO A 83 0.03 17.93 -15.99
C PRO A 83 0.44 19.10 -16.87
N THR A 84 -0.53 19.80 -17.42
CA THR A 84 -0.32 20.99 -18.26
C THR A 84 -0.68 22.26 -17.49
N LEU A 85 0.25 23.23 -17.43
CA LEU A 85 -0.01 24.53 -16.81
C LEU A 85 -0.92 25.38 -17.70
N LEU A 86 -2.04 25.80 -17.18
CA LEU A 86 -2.97 26.70 -17.87
C LEU A 86 -2.55 28.17 -17.72
N ALA A 87 -3.07 29.03 -18.58
CA ALA A 87 -2.79 30.47 -18.57
C ALA A 87 -3.21 31.17 -17.25
N ASN A 88 -4.15 30.60 -16.51
CA ASN A 88 -4.60 31.11 -15.20
C ASN A 88 -3.72 30.67 -14.03
N GLY A 89 -2.64 29.89 -14.29
CA GLY A 89 -1.74 29.39 -13.26
C GLY A 89 -2.17 28.08 -12.57
N THR A 90 -3.24 27.44 -13.04
CA THR A 90 -3.67 26.14 -12.52
C THR A 90 -3.15 25.00 -13.39
N TRP A 91 -3.02 23.80 -12.80
CA TRP A 91 -2.62 22.59 -13.52
C TRP A 91 -3.85 21.81 -14.02
N THR A 92 -3.76 21.29 -15.24
CA THR A 92 -4.70 20.31 -15.78
C THR A 92 -4.04 18.95 -15.78
N HIS A 93 -4.60 18.02 -15.03
CA HIS A 93 -4.12 16.66 -14.92
C HIS A 93 -4.63 15.78 -16.07
N HIS A 94 -3.83 14.77 -16.46
CA HIS A 94 -4.12 13.88 -17.58
C HIS A 94 -4.31 12.44 -17.09
N TRP A 95 -5.43 12.23 -16.41
CA TRP A 95 -5.77 10.92 -15.83
C TRP A 95 -5.99 9.87 -16.91
N ASN A 96 -5.40 8.69 -16.70
CA ASN A 96 -5.58 7.53 -17.56
C ASN A 96 -6.98 6.93 -17.39
N THR A 97 -7.88 7.27 -18.30
CA THR A 97 -9.29 6.85 -18.24
C THR A 97 -9.47 5.33 -18.38
N GLN A 98 -8.55 4.64 -19.07
CA GLN A 98 -8.59 3.18 -19.19
C GLN A 98 -8.21 2.52 -17.86
N TYR A 99 -7.19 3.02 -17.20
CA TYR A 99 -6.78 2.54 -15.88
C TYR A 99 -7.86 2.80 -14.83
N LEU A 100 -8.44 4.00 -14.82
CA LEU A 100 -9.58 4.32 -13.95
C LEU A 100 -10.80 3.41 -14.18
N LYS A 101 -11.06 3.02 -15.42
CA LYS A 101 -12.13 2.05 -15.73
C LYS A 101 -11.84 0.67 -15.16
N GLU A 102 -10.58 0.26 -15.13
CA GLU A 102 -10.17 -1.01 -14.50
C GLU A 102 -10.39 -0.94 -12.98
N LEU A 103 -9.99 0.16 -12.32
CA LEU A 103 -10.28 0.37 -10.90
C LEU A 103 -11.78 0.32 -10.59
N ASP A 104 -12.62 0.92 -11.45
CA ASP A 104 -14.07 0.85 -11.31
C ASP A 104 -14.60 -0.58 -11.43
N THR A 105 -14.06 -1.34 -12.39
CA THR A 105 -14.46 -2.73 -12.62
C THR A 105 -14.13 -3.58 -11.40
N VAL A 106 -12.93 -3.45 -10.86
CA VAL A 106 -12.50 -4.15 -9.65
C VAL A 106 -13.35 -3.75 -8.45
N THR A 107 -13.57 -2.44 -8.27
CA THR A 107 -14.43 -1.91 -7.19
C THR A 107 -15.84 -2.50 -7.27
N TYR A 108 -16.44 -2.53 -8.45
CA TYR A 108 -17.77 -3.10 -8.66
C TYR A 108 -17.81 -4.59 -8.31
N GLN A 109 -16.82 -5.37 -8.74
CA GLN A 109 -16.82 -6.82 -8.51
C GLN A 109 -16.68 -7.15 -7.01
N PHE A 110 -15.80 -6.50 -6.27
CA PHE A 110 -15.68 -6.71 -4.82
C PHE A 110 -16.88 -6.16 -4.05
N GLY A 111 -17.47 -5.07 -4.49
CA GLY A 111 -18.71 -4.53 -3.91
C GLY A 111 -19.86 -5.54 -3.93
N ARG A 112 -19.95 -6.38 -4.97
CA ARG A 112 -20.94 -7.46 -5.06
C ARG A 112 -20.75 -8.57 -4.03
N THR A 113 -19.57 -8.71 -3.48
CA THR A 113 -19.24 -9.72 -2.47
C THR A 113 -19.07 -9.12 -1.07
N HIS A 114 -19.39 -7.83 -0.90
CA HIS A 114 -19.28 -7.09 0.37
C HIS A 114 -17.85 -7.11 0.96
N ILE A 115 -16.85 -7.08 0.08
CA ILE A 115 -15.44 -6.96 0.43
C ILE A 115 -15.06 -5.49 0.31
N GLY A 116 -14.51 -4.91 1.40
CA GLY A 116 -13.98 -3.55 1.40
C GLY A 116 -12.65 -3.48 0.63
N ILE A 117 -12.36 -2.34 0.02
CA ILE A 117 -11.09 -2.09 -0.68
C ILE A 117 -10.35 -0.95 0.00
N ILE A 118 -9.06 -1.17 0.29
CA ILE A 118 -8.09 -0.12 0.54
C ILE A 118 -7.20 -0.07 -0.69
N TYR A 119 -7.25 1.05 -1.43
CA TYR A 119 -6.31 1.30 -2.51
C TYR A 119 -5.01 1.82 -1.92
N ASP A 120 -3.91 1.22 -2.35
CA ASP A 120 -2.58 1.56 -1.89
C ASP A 120 -1.78 2.22 -3.03
N PHE A 121 -1.22 3.40 -2.77
CA PHE A 121 -0.27 4.03 -3.69
C PHE A 121 1.08 3.35 -3.56
N ALA A 122 1.29 2.32 -4.38
CA ALA A 122 2.48 1.49 -4.36
C ALA A 122 3.69 2.24 -4.94
N GLN A 123 4.68 2.52 -4.09
CA GLN A 123 5.85 3.35 -4.43
C GLN A 123 7.18 2.64 -4.16
N VAL A 124 7.18 1.32 -4.01
CA VAL A 124 8.42 0.55 -3.91
C VAL A 124 9.31 0.86 -5.12
N ASP A 125 10.62 1.02 -4.91
CA ASP A 125 11.59 1.45 -5.91
C ASP A 125 11.29 2.79 -6.60
N VAL A 126 10.46 3.61 -5.98
CA VAL A 126 10.17 5.01 -6.34
C VAL A 126 9.42 5.18 -7.65
N SER A 127 9.91 4.66 -8.76
CA SER A 127 9.36 4.85 -10.10
C SER A 127 10.00 3.91 -11.11
N ALA A 128 9.26 3.55 -12.13
CA ALA A 128 9.78 2.86 -13.31
C ALA A 128 10.95 3.58 -14.00
N ALA A 129 11.13 4.89 -13.75
CA ALA A 129 12.29 5.64 -14.24
C ALA A 129 13.63 5.11 -13.69
N PHE A 130 13.63 4.50 -12.52
CA PHE A 130 14.84 4.00 -11.86
C PHE A 130 15.17 2.54 -12.20
N GLN A 131 14.33 1.85 -12.96
CA GLN A 131 14.47 0.43 -13.22
C GLN A 131 15.50 0.11 -14.28
N GLN A 132 16.19 -1.00 -14.07
CA GLN A 132 17.15 -1.56 -15.01
C GLN A 132 16.50 -2.66 -15.86
N ALA A 133 16.97 -2.79 -17.11
CA ALA A 133 16.50 -3.83 -18.02
C ALA A 133 16.55 -5.26 -17.46
N PRO A 134 17.56 -5.70 -16.66
CA PRO A 134 17.59 -7.05 -16.08
C PRO A 134 16.56 -7.30 -14.98
N GLU A 135 16.11 -6.28 -14.28
CA GLU A 135 15.09 -6.41 -13.22
C GLU A 135 13.71 -6.68 -13.82
N LYS A 136 13.49 -6.24 -15.06
CA LYS A 136 12.32 -6.61 -15.86
C LYS A 136 12.16 -8.12 -16.04
N GLU A 137 13.28 -8.86 -16.08
CA GLU A 137 13.26 -10.31 -16.25
C GLU A 137 12.96 -11.10 -14.97
N GLN A 138 13.13 -10.49 -13.79
CA GLN A 138 12.91 -11.16 -12.51
C GLN A 138 11.48 -11.07 -11.97
N GLY A 139 10.58 -10.47 -12.75
CA GLY A 139 9.15 -10.42 -12.43
C GLY A 139 8.77 -9.37 -11.38
N GLY A 140 9.68 -8.44 -11.10
CA GLY A 140 9.43 -7.28 -10.24
C GLY A 140 8.77 -6.18 -11.06
N GLU A 141 9.49 -5.24 -11.49
CA GLU A 141 9.04 -3.90 -11.80
C GLU A 141 8.96 -3.67 -13.29
N CYS A 142 7.76 -3.63 -13.79
CA CYS A 142 7.48 -3.33 -15.19
C CYS A 142 7.20 -1.85 -15.38
N GLU A 143 7.16 -1.37 -16.61
CA GLU A 143 6.71 -0.01 -16.91
C GLU A 143 5.39 0.31 -16.18
N GLY A 144 5.24 1.54 -15.72
CA GLY A 144 4.06 1.99 -15.01
C GLY A 144 4.10 1.83 -13.48
N TRP A 145 5.18 1.29 -12.93
CA TRP A 145 5.36 1.13 -11.48
C TRP A 145 5.62 2.48 -10.77
N GLY A 146 5.10 2.62 -9.57
CA GLY A 146 5.43 3.71 -8.64
C GLY A 146 5.00 5.10 -9.11
N ASN A 147 5.81 6.08 -8.78
CA ASN A 147 5.61 7.48 -9.20
C ASN A 147 5.74 7.63 -10.71
N PRO A 148 5.04 8.59 -11.34
CA PRO A 148 5.14 8.83 -12.77
C PRO A 148 6.58 9.15 -13.19
N ILE A 149 7.00 8.58 -14.31
CA ILE A 149 8.36 8.79 -14.86
C ILE A 149 8.65 10.26 -15.19
N TRP A 150 7.63 11.07 -15.46
CA TRP A 150 7.79 12.49 -15.75
C TRP A 150 8.27 13.33 -14.56
N LEU A 151 8.17 12.80 -13.33
CA LEU A 151 8.77 13.42 -12.13
C LEU A 151 10.31 13.34 -12.14
N TYR A 152 10.88 12.39 -12.87
CA TYR A 152 12.31 12.06 -12.87
C TYR A 152 12.93 12.12 -14.26
N PRO A 153 12.89 13.29 -14.94
CA PRO A 153 13.26 13.42 -16.37
C PRO A 153 14.76 13.24 -16.62
N ASN A 154 15.58 13.30 -15.59
CA ASN A 154 17.04 13.23 -15.70
C ASN A 154 17.61 11.83 -15.43
N ILE A 155 16.77 10.86 -15.14
CA ILE A 155 17.21 9.47 -14.93
C ILE A 155 17.39 8.79 -16.29
N THR A 156 18.63 8.54 -16.65
CA THR A 156 18.99 8.04 -18.01
C THR A 156 19.71 6.69 -18.01
N SER A 157 19.95 6.09 -16.86
CA SER A 157 20.82 4.89 -16.76
C SER A 157 20.48 4.05 -15.55
N PRO A 158 21.01 2.82 -15.51
CA PRO A 158 20.83 1.96 -14.34
C PRO A 158 21.12 2.72 -13.05
N THR A 159 20.15 2.74 -12.18
CA THR A 159 20.19 3.52 -10.96
C THR A 159 20.66 2.67 -9.78
N THR A 160 21.19 3.34 -8.81
CA THR A 160 21.64 2.73 -7.56
C THR A 160 20.67 3.04 -6.44
N VAL A 161 20.62 2.20 -5.41
CA VAL A 161 19.82 2.45 -4.20
C VAL A 161 20.03 3.88 -3.64
N PRO A 162 21.26 4.43 -3.55
CA PRO A 162 21.44 5.83 -3.15
C PRO A 162 20.73 6.87 -4.02
N GLN A 163 20.61 6.64 -5.33
CA GLN A 163 19.90 7.56 -6.22
C GLN A 163 18.38 7.49 -5.99
N MET A 164 17.83 6.30 -5.79
CA MET A 164 16.42 6.12 -5.43
C MET A 164 16.11 6.77 -4.08
N THR A 165 16.96 6.56 -3.08
CA THR A 165 16.81 7.21 -1.77
C THR A 165 16.85 8.73 -1.87
N ALA A 166 17.79 9.29 -2.65
CA ALA A 166 17.86 10.74 -2.89
C ALA A 166 16.60 11.29 -3.56
N ALA A 167 16.02 10.53 -4.51
CA ALA A 167 14.78 10.91 -5.17
C ALA A 167 13.59 10.92 -4.20
N LEU A 168 13.46 9.92 -3.31
CA LEU A 168 12.45 9.92 -2.25
C LEU A 168 12.65 11.06 -1.26
N CYS A 169 13.89 11.34 -0.84
CA CYS A 169 14.19 12.49 0.00
C CYS A 169 13.78 13.81 -0.67
N ASN A 170 14.01 13.96 -1.98
CA ASN A 170 13.56 15.11 -2.75
C ASN A 170 12.04 15.17 -2.80
N PHE A 171 11.38 14.05 -3.04
CA PHE A 171 9.92 13.95 -3.05
C PHE A 171 9.31 14.45 -1.72
N PHE A 172 9.70 13.87 -0.59
CA PHE A 172 9.17 14.26 0.72
C PHE A 172 9.56 15.69 1.17
N ASN A 173 10.61 16.26 0.60
CA ASN A 173 10.97 17.67 0.76
C ASN A 173 10.32 18.59 -0.28
N ASP A 174 9.42 18.08 -1.11
CA ASP A 174 8.72 18.81 -2.18
C ASP A 174 9.65 19.48 -3.20
N ARG A 175 10.78 18.84 -3.48
CA ARG A 175 11.80 19.34 -4.41
C ARG A 175 11.55 18.78 -5.80
N SER A 176 11.12 19.67 -6.69
CA SER A 176 10.87 19.31 -8.10
C SER A 176 12.17 19.13 -8.88
N GLU A 177 12.29 18.03 -9.61
CA GLU A 177 13.34 17.80 -10.61
C GLU A 177 12.94 18.31 -12.01
N VAL A 178 11.67 18.60 -12.21
CA VAL A 178 11.10 19.11 -13.48
C VAL A 178 10.99 20.63 -13.53
N GLY A 179 11.26 21.31 -12.43
CA GLY A 179 11.10 22.76 -12.31
C GLY A 179 9.65 23.19 -12.56
N ASN A 180 9.45 24.28 -13.32
CA ASN A 180 8.12 24.83 -13.59
C ASN A 180 7.36 24.10 -14.73
N LYS A 181 7.78 22.90 -15.13
CA LYS A 181 7.13 22.12 -16.21
C LYS A 181 6.05 21.17 -15.71
N ALA A 182 6.01 20.95 -14.42
CA ALA A 182 4.99 20.17 -13.72
C ALA A 182 4.78 20.75 -12.31
N PRO A 183 3.69 20.40 -11.60
CA PRO A 183 3.52 20.76 -10.20
C PRO A 183 4.66 20.18 -9.34
N ALA A 184 4.85 20.74 -8.15
CA ALA A 184 5.76 20.14 -7.18
C ALA A 184 5.29 18.72 -6.80
N PRO A 185 6.21 17.79 -6.45
CA PRO A 185 5.87 16.38 -6.26
C PRO A 185 4.71 16.13 -5.30
N ILE A 186 4.69 16.83 -4.17
CA ILE A 186 3.62 16.69 -3.16
C ILE A 186 2.30 17.30 -3.66
N GLU A 187 2.34 18.44 -4.38
CA GLU A 187 1.14 19.03 -5.00
C GLU A 187 0.53 18.08 -6.04
N ALA A 188 1.37 17.45 -6.84
CA ALA A 188 0.91 16.50 -7.85
C ALA A 188 0.32 15.22 -7.24
N MET A 189 0.94 14.68 -6.19
CA MET A 189 0.44 13.51 -5.46
C MET A 189 -0.88 13.83 -4.75
N GLU A 190 -0.98 15.01 -4.12
CA GLU A 190 -2.22 15.51 -3.52
C GLU A 190 -3.39 15.48 -4.53
N ALA A 191 -3.16 15.95 -5.76
CA ALA A 191 -4.16 15.92 -6.81
C ALA A 191 -4.55 14.48 -7.21
N ALA A 192 -3.59 13.55 -7.26
CA ALA A 192 -3.86 12.15 -7.59
C ALA A 192 -4.70 11.47 -6.50
N GLU A 193 -4.35 11.65 -5.24
CA GLU A 193 -5.11 11.09 -4.11
C GLU A 193 -6.50 11.72 -3.98
N GLN A 194 -6.62 13.03 -4.15
CA GLN A 194 -7.91 13.71 -4.18
C GLN A 194 -8.81 13.22 -5.32
N MET A 195 -8.25 13.03 -6.51
CA MET A 195 -9.01 12.52 -7.66
C MET A 195 -9.55 11.13 -7.37
N LEU A 196 -8.73 10.23 -6.83
CA LEU A 196 -9.15 8.88 -6.47
C LEU A 196 -10.21 8.90 -5.37
N ALA A 197 -10.01 9.68 -4.31
CA ALA A 197 -10.94 9.83 -3.20
C ALA A 197 -12.29 10.40 -3.65
N ALA A 198 -12.30 11.42 -4.52
CA ALA A 198 -13.49 12.02 -5.09
C ALA A 198 -14.27 11.03 -5.97
N ARG A 199 -13.55 10.20 -6.76
CA ARG A 199 -14.15 9.19 -7.63
C ARG A 199 -15.04 8.23 -6.86
N TYR A 200 -14.64 7.85 -5.65
CA TYR A 200 -15.34 6.89 -4.81
C TYR A 200 -16.08 7.54 -3.62
N ALA A 201 -16.31 8.85 -3.64
CA ALA A 201 -16.92 9.57 -2.51
C ALA A 201 -18.34 9.10 -2.13
N THR A 202 -19.02 8.40 -3.02
CA THR A 202 -20.36 7.83 -2.78
C THR A 202 -20.38 6.30 -2.79
N ASN A 203 -19.21 5.64 -2.88
CA ASN A 203 -19.10 4.19 -2.98
C ASN A 203 -18.34 3.61 -1.77
N SER A 204 -19.09 3.12 -0.78
CA SER A 204 -18.53 2.55 0.44
C SER A 204 -17.82 1.20 0.27
N THR A 205 -17.71 0.68 -0.95
CA THR A 205 -16.82 -0.45 -1.25
C THR A 205 -15.35 -0.04 -1.08
N VAL A 206 -15.00 1.19 -1.47
CA VAL A 206 -13.67 1.75 -1.20
C VAL A 206 -13.69 2.31 0.22
N ILE A 207 -13.14 1.56 1.15
CA ILE A 207 -13.16 1.89 2.59
C ILE A 207 -11.98 2.74 3.03
N GLY A 208 -10.91 2.81 2.22
CA GLY A 208 -9.71 3.56 2.59
C GLY A 208 -8.72 3.76 1.46
N ILE A 209 -7.73 4.59 1.74
CA ILE A 209 -6.52 4.80 0.92
C ILE A 209 -5.31 4.61 1.83
N ASP A 210 -4.38 3.79 1.36
CA ASP A 210 -3.01 3.74 1.88
C ASP A 210 -2.20 4.78 1.09
N MET A 211 -1.85 5.87 1.78
CA MET A 211 -1.39 7.09 1.13
C MET A 211 0.02 7.01 0.56
N PHE A 212 0.82 6.04 1.00
CA PHE A 212 2.15 5.80 0.47
C PHE A 212 2.72 4.48 0.99
N ASN A 213 2.87 3.50 0.11
CA ASN A 213 3.45 2.21 0.45
C ASN A 213 4.93 2.33 0.80
N GLU A 214 5.33 1.77 1.93
CA GLU A 214 6.73 1.57 2.34
C GLU A 214 7.66 2.77 2.09
N PRO A 215 7.34 3.95 2.64
CA PRO A 215 8.19 5.13 2.46
C PRO A 215 9.56 4.85 3.08
N TRP A 216 10.58 4.64 2.26
CA TRP A 216 11.90 4.38 2.75
C TRP A 216 12.81 5.60 2.65
N SER A 217 13.78 5.65 3.53
CA SER A 217 14.75 6.74 3.60
C SER A 217 16.00 6.25 4.32
N ASP A 218 17.08 7.00 4.20
CA ASP A 218 18.31 6.75 4.93
C ASP A 218 18.83 8.03 5.60
N SER A 219 20.03 7.99 6.15
CA SER A 219 20.66 9.13 6.80
C SER A 219 20.89 10.34 5.87
N THR A 220 20.77 10.19 4.55
CA THR A 220 20.86 11.29 3.59
C THR A 220 19.63 12.18 3.60
N CYS A 221 18.47 11.63 4.00
CA CYS A 221 17.24 12.40 4.22
C CYS A 221 17.25 13.22 5.53
N GLY A 222 18.15 12.90 6.43
CA GLY A 222 18.29 13.58 7.73
C GLY A 222 18.37 12.60 8.90
N SER A 223 18.24 13.12 10.13
CA SER A 223 18.12 12.26 11.30
C SER A 223 16.78 11.52 11.32
N PRO A 224 16.67 10.37 12.04
CA PRO A 224 15.39 9.66 12.18
C PRO A 224 14.22 10.57 12.58
N THR A 225 14.43 11.47 13.53
CA THR A 225 13.39 12.45 13.93
C THR A 225 13.02 13.40 12.79
N ALA A 226 13.99 13.86 12.00
CA ALA A 226 13.71 14.75 10.86
C ALA A 226 12.87 14.01 9.80
N VAL A 227 13.20 12.78 9.51
CA VAL A 227 12.45 11.92 8.59
C VAL A 227 11.04 11.63 9.11
N GLY A 228 10.88 11.29 10.38
CA GLY A 228 9.57 11.08 11.00
C GLY A 228 8.69 12.34 10.90
N ASN A 229 9.28 13.54 11.05
CA ASN A 229 8.56 14.80 10.86
C ASN A 229 8.16 15.05 9.40
N LEU A 230 9.02 14.68 8.44
CA LEU A 230 8.66 14.75 7.00
C LEU A 230 7.45 13.86 6.69
N PHE A 231 7.43 12.62 7.16
CA PHE A 231 6.30 11.71 6.96
C PHE A 231 5.04 12.22 7.66
N THR A 232 5.12 12.65 8.91
CA THR A 232 3.97 13.25 9.62
C THR A 232 3.40 14.43 8.83
N GLY A 233 4.27 15.30 8.29
CA GLY A 233 3.87 16.46 7.47
C GLY A 233 3.20 16.04 6.17
N TYR A 234 3.80 15.10 5.44
CA TYR A 234 3.26 14.54 4.21
C TYR A 234 1.86 13.94 4.42
N TYR A 235 1.73 12.98 5.33
CA TYR A 235 0.45 12.32 5.59
C TYR A 235 -0.62 13.26 6.15
N THR A 236 -0.22 14.30 6.90
CA THR A 236 -1.17 15.34 7.34
C THR A 236 -1.71 16.09 6.13
N LYS A 237 -0.84 16.50 5.20
CA LYS A 237 -1.24 17.23 3.99
C LYS A 237 -2.13 16.37 3.09
N MET A 238 -1.71 15.15 2.80
CA MET A 238 -2.48 14.21 1.97
C MET A 238 -3.84 13.90 2.58
N GLY A 239 -3.88 13.51 3.84
CA GLY A 239 -5.13 13.17 4.50
C GLY A 239 -6.10 14.34 4.62
N GLN A 240 -5.62 15.57 4.82
CA GLN A 240 -6.45 16.78 4.80
C GLN A 240 -7.03 17.04 3.40
N ALA A 241 -6.24 16.84 2.36
CA ALA A 241 -6.67 16.99 0.97
C ALA A 241 -7.74 15.94 0.59
N ILE A 242 -7.53 14.68 0.95
CA ILE A 242 -8.53 13.61 0.76
C ILE A 242 -9.83 13.96 1.50
N ALA A 243 -9.75 14.40 2.75
CA ALA A 243 -10.93 14.71 3.57
C ALA A 243 -11.79 15.85 3.01
N GLN A 244 -11.22 16.75 2.20
CA GLN A 244 -11.98 17.81 1.52
C GLN A 244 -12.99 17.26 0.49
N VAL A 245 -12.69 16.11 -0.10
CA VAL A 245 -13.51 15.50 -1.15
C VAL A 245 -14.21 14.21 -0.70
N ASN A 246 -13.65 13.51 0.29
CA ASN A 246 -14.21 12.29 0.85
C ASN A 246 -13.77 12.09 2.32
N GLN A 247 -14.59 12.50 3.26
CA GLN A 247 -14.31 12.39 4.70
C GLN A 247 -14.53 10.98 5.29
N HIS A 248 -15.01 10.03 4.47
CA HIS A 248 -15.40 8.70 4.95
C HIS A 248 -14.30 7.66 4.86
N LEU A 249 -13.21 7.97 4.15
CA LEU A 249 -12.14 7.02 3.94
C LEU A 249 -11.28 6.83 5.20
N LEU A 250 -10.89 5.60 5.45
CA LEU A 250 -9.79 5.29 6.34
C LEU A 250 -8.49 5.73 5.66
N LEU A 251 -7.64 6.44 6.39
CA LEU A 251 -6.40 7.02 5.89
C LEU A 251 -5.22 6.26 6.51
N VAL A 252 -4.62 5.39 5.72
CA VAL A 252 -3.49 4.57 6.17
C VAL A 252 -2.20 5.37 5.99
N PHE A 253 -1.36 5.37 7.00
CA PHE A 253 -0.05 5.98 6.99
C PHE A 253 1.00 5.00 7.49
N GLU A 254 2.16 4.99 6.86
CA GLU A 254 3.23 4.03 7.08
C GLU A 254 4.55 4.70 7.45
N GLU A 255 5.42 3.88 8.00
CA GLU A 255 6.83 4.23 8.23
C GLU A 255 7.74 3.31 7.43
N PRO A 256 9.04 3.67 7.28
CA PRO A 256 9.99 2.76 6.63
C PRO A 256 9.94 1.37 7.26
N PRO A 257 9.92 0.31 6.43
CA PRO A 257 9.98 -1.04 6.93
C PRO A 257 11.19 -1.27 7.84
N PRO A 258 11.09 -2.15 8.84
CA PRO A 258 12.19 -2.48 9.72
C PRO A 258 13.44 -2.90 8.94
N GLY A 259 14.58 -2.33 9.30
CA GLY A 259 15.87 -2.65 8.67
C GLY A 259 16.29 -1.72 7.53
N LEU A 260 15.38 -0.92 6.95
CA LEU A 260 15.75 0.04 5.90
C LEU A 260 16.33 1.34 6.46
N MET A 261 15.89 1.79 7.62
CA MET A 261 16.42 3.01 8.22
C MET A 261 16.84 2.82 9.68
N THR A 262 15.96 2.28 10.49
CA THR A 262 16.18 2.02 11.91
C THR A 262 15.56 0.68 12.31
N SER A 263 15.93 0.19 13.49
CA SER A 263 15.27 -0.95 14.11
C SER A 263 13.99 -0.56 14.87
N SER A 264 13.54 0.69 14.75
CA SER A 264 12.41 1.25 15.50
C SER A 264 11.67 2.26 14.66
N PRO A 265 10.37 2.48 14.92
CA PRO A 265 9.59 3.56 14.31
C PRO A 265 10.26 4.92 14.46
N VAL A 266 10.15 5.77 13.43
CA VAL A 266 10.77 7.12 13.41
C VAL A 266 9.77 8.25 13.64
N MET A 267 8.50 8.03 13.38
CA MET A 267 7.46 9.02 13.66
C MET A 267 7.24 9.16 15.17
N THR A 268 7.09 10.40 15.61
CA THR A 268 6.86 10.73 17.03
C THR A 268 5.43 11.14 17.33
N SER A 269 4.62 11.32 16.29
CA SER A 269 3.19 11.64 16.37
C SER A 269 2.46 11.16 15.12
N PRO A 270 1.17 10.86 15.22
CA PRO A 270 0.37 10.54 14.06
C PRO A 270 0.12 11.80 13.22
N PRO A 271 -0.28 11.65 11.92
CA PRO A 271 -0.76 12.79 11.14
C PRO A 271 -2.03 13.39 11.76
N ALA A 272 -2.17 14.72 11.62
CA ALA A 272 -3.32 15.45 12.16
C ALA A 272 -4.55 15.34 11.24
N VAL A 273 -5.08 14.13 11.11
CA VAL A 273 -6.24 13.80 10.27
C VAL A 273 -7.20 12.86 10.99
N ALA A 274 -8.48 12.91 10.63
CA ALA A 274 -9.46 11.94 11.09
C ALA A 274 -9.29 10.60 10.33
N ASN A 275 -9.84 9.54 10.88
CA ASN A 275 -9.85 8.20 10.28
C ASN A 275 -8.45 7.63 9.98
N ALA A 276 -7.40 8.10 10.67
CA ALA A 276 -6.05 7.61 10.51
C ALA A 276 -5.88 6.17 11.04
N ILE A 277 -5.12 5.36 10.31
CA ILE A 277 -4.70 4.01 10.69
C ILE A 277 -3.18 3.92 10.50
N TYR A 278 -2.48 3.48 11.54
CA TYR A 278 -1.04 3.31 11.53
C TYR A 278 -0.64 1.96 11.00
N SER A 279 0.06 1.92 9.88
CA SER A 279 0.47 0.68 9.19
C SER A 279 1.94 0.37 9.41
N PHE A 280 2.26 -0.93 9.32
CA PHE A 280 3.61 -1.47 9.23
C PHE A 280 3.60 -2.78 8.45
N HIS A 281 4.76 -3.15 7.89
CA HIS A 281 4.97 -4.41 7.17
C HIS A 281 6.02 -5.26 7.87
N ILE A 282 5.84 -6.58 7.84
CA ILE A 282 6.78 -7.55 8.45
C ILE A 282 6.99 -8.73 7.51
N TYR A 283 8.20 -8.86 7.00
CA TYR A 283 8.63 -9.96 6.16
C TYR A 283 9.72 -10.80 6.83
N THR A 284 9.50 -11.17 8.08
CA THR A 284 10.34 -12.14 8.77
C THR A 284 9.50 -13.30 9.23
N ALA A 285 9.96 -14.50 8.90
CA ALA A 285 9.32 -15.73 9.35
C ALA A 285 9.58 -16.03 10.83
N ASP A 286 10.63 -15.45 11.43
CA ASP A 286 10.97 -15.64 12.84
C ASP A 286 10.20 -14.67 13.73
N TRP A 287 9.19 -15.19 14.44
CA TRP A 287 8.40 -14.41 15.38
C TRP A 287 9.23 -13.74 16.48
N ALA A 288 10.26 -14.41 16.97
CA ALA A 288 11.10 -13.85 18.04
C ALA A 288 11.83 -12.57 17.56
N SER A 289 12.22 -12.52 16.29
CA SER A 289 12.81 -11.34 15.67
C SER A 289 11.77 -10.27 15.31
N ALA A 290 10.57 -10.68 14.89
CA ALA A 290 9.50 -9.76 14.53
C ALA A 290 8.86 -9.07 15.73
N GLN A 291 8.72 -9.78 16.84
CA GLN A 291 7.95 -9.34 18.01
C GLN A 291 8.35 -7.95 18.55
N PRO A 292 9.64 -7.59 18.70
CA PRO A 292 10.01 -6.27 19.18
C PRO A 292 9.51 -5.14 18.28
N TYR A 293 9.51 -5.32 16.95
CA TYR A 293 9.00 -4.32 16.00
C TYR A 293 7.49 -4.16 16.14
N VAL A 294 6.77 -5.27 16.10
CA VAL A 294 5.30 -5.25 16.26
C VAL A 294 4.89 -4.59 17.57
N GLN A 295 5.64 -4.85 18.65
CA GLN A 295 5.41 -4.22 19.95
C GLN A 295 5.67 -2.71 19.91
N ALA A 296 6.70 -2.23 19.18
CA ALA A 296 7.00 -0.81 19.06
C ALA A 296 5.89 -0.07 18.31
N TYR A 297 5.42 -0.60 17.18
CA TYR A 297 4.27 -0.03 16.45
C TYR A 297 2.99 -0.02 17.29
N LEU A 298 2.70 -1.12 17.98
CA LEU A 298 1.56 -1.21 18.89
C LEU A 298 1.65 -0.20 20.04
N HIS A 299 2.85 0.03 20.58
CA HIS A 299 3.07 1.03 21.61
C HIS A 299 2.75 2.44 21.10
N ASN A 300 3.26 2.82 19.94
CA ASN A 300 2.97 4.09 19.31
C ASN A 300 1.47 4.26 19.05
N ALA A 301 0.84 3.29 18.41
CA ALA A 301 -0.59 3.31 18.11
C ALA A 301 -1.44 3.51 19.38
N LYS A 302 -1.12 2.79 20.47
CA LYS A 302 -1.81 2.95 21.76
C LYS A 302 -1.57 4.34 22.37
N SER A 303 -0.35 4.87 22.29
CA SER A 303 -0.03 6.20 22.81
C SER A 303 -0.72 7.32 22.05
N TRP A 304 -0.91 7.13 20.75
CA TRP A 304 -1.57 8.09 19.85
C TRP A 304 -3.10 7.92 19.81
N GLY A 305 -3.62 6.79 20.31
CA GLY A 305 -5.04 6.47 20.24
C GLY A 305 -5.54 6.30 18.81
N VAL A 306 -4.77 5.59 17.97
CA VAL A 306 -5.11 5.26 16.59
C VAL A 306 -5.09 3.73 16.40
N PRO A 307 -5.91 3.16 15.52
CA PRO A 307 -5.82 1.76 15.14
C PRO A 307 -4.46 1.46 14.51
N VAL A 308 -3.98 0.23 14.71
CA VAL A 308 -2.78 -0.28 14.06
C VAL A 308 -3.14 -1.42 13.11
N TRP A 309 -2.40 -1.50 12.01
CA TRP A 309 -2.60 -2.47 10.96
C TRP A 309 -1.26 -3.02 10.45
N MET A 310 -1.16 -4.33 10.38
CA MET A 310 -0.07 -5.00 9.67
C MET A 310 -0.51 -5.13 8.21
N GLY A 311 -0.08 -4.17 7.38
CA GLY A 311 -0.50 -4.02 5.99
C GLY A 311 -0.02 -5.14 5.10
N GLU A 312 1.18 -5.66 5.39
CA GLU A 312 1.77 -6.78 4.69
C GLU A 312 2.55 -7.69 5.63
N PHE A 313 2.39 -8.98 5.43
CA PHE A 313 3.21 -10.03 6.01
C PHE A 313 3.07 -11.31 5.18
N ASN A 314 4.03 -12.20 5.28
CA ASN A 314 3.91 -13.54 4.70
C ASN A 314 4.63 -14.60 5.54
N ALA A 315 4.58 -15.84 5.10
CA ALA A 315 5.17 -17.00 5.78
C ALA A 315 6.52 -17.42 5.18
N PHE A 316 7.11 -16.61 4.30
CA PHE A 316 8.34 -16.93 3.60
C PHE A 316 9.57 -16.34 4.30
N GLU A 317 10.76 -16.82 3.90
CA GLU A 317 12.03 -16.21 4.30
C GLU A 317 12.05 -14.72 3.90
N ALA A 318 12.64 -13.90 4.76
CA ALA A 318 12.72 -12.46 4.55
C ALA A 318 13.35 -12.11 3.19
N GLY A 319 12.73 -11.14 2.51
CA GLY A 319 13.21 -10.65 1.20
C GLY A 319 12.96 -11.60 0.03
N CYS A 320 12.14 -12.62 0.22
CA CYS A 320 11.83 -13.57 -0.83
C CYS A 320 10.57 -13.14 -1.60
N THR A 321 10.75 -12.78 -2.88
CA THR A 321 9.70 -12.37 -3.80
C THR A 321 9.77 -13.20 -5.07
N GLY A 322 9.30 -14.43 -5.12
CA GLY A 322 9.31 -15.15 -6.39
C GLY A 322 9.19 -16.67 -6.30
N ALA A 323 9.38 -17.32 -7.44
CA ALA A 323 9.18 -18.78 -7.61
C ALA A 323 10.14 -19.66 -6.78
N ASN A 324 11.22 -19.09 -6.27
CA ASN A 324 12.22 -19.80 -5.46
C ASN A 324 12.08 -19.57 -3.96
N CYS A 325 11.01 -18.90 -3.53
CA CYS A 325 10.76 -18.63 -2.13
C CYS A 325 10.61 -19.92 -1.34
N LYS A 326 11.35 -20.01 -0.24
CA LYS A 326 11.24 -21.11 0.71
C LYS A 326 10.45 -20.64 1.92
N LEU A 327 9.64 -21.54 2.45
CA LEU A 327 9.09 -21.36 3.78
C LEU A 327 10.20 -21.56 4.81
N ASP A 328 10.20 -20.74 5.85
CA ASP A 328 11.00 -21.03 7.03
C ASP A 328 10.60 -22.37 7.63
N SER A 329 11.54 -23.07 8.28
CA SER A 329 11.29 -24.38 8.89
C SER A 329 10.17 -24.34 9.94
N ASN A 330 9.99 -23.21 10.60
CA ASN A 330 9.02 -22.98 11.68
C ASN A 330 7.83 -22.12 11.27
N TRP A 331 7.66 -21.85 9.97
CA TRP A 331 6.70 -20.89 9.44
C TRP A 331 5.29 -21.02 10.05
N GLN A 332 4.82 -22.24 10.29
CA GLN A 332 3.49 -22.45 10.88
C GLN A 332 3.40 -21.91 12.30
N THR A 333 4.37 -22.26 13.14
CA THR A 333 4.41 -21.84 14.55
C THR A 333 4.62 -20.33 14.65
N ASP A 334 5.47 -19.77 13.82
CA ASP A 334 5.82 -18.35 13.83
C ASP A 334 4.67 -17.50 13.30
N THR A 335 4.07 -17.88 12.17
CA THR A 335 2.88 -17.20 11.63
C THR A 335 1.71 -17.27 12.60
N GLN A 336 1.49 -18.43 13.21
CA GLN A 336 0.47 -18.62 14.23
C GLN A 336 0.70 -17.71 15.46
N SER A 337 1.94 -17.60 15.91
CA SER A 337 2.32 -16.75 17.05
C SER A 337 2.12 -15.27 16.74
N LEU A 338 2.50 -14.83 15.53
CA LEU A 338 2.29 -13.49 15.03
C LEU A 338 0.80 -13.14 15.00
N LEU A 339 -0.03 -13.97 14.37
CA LEU A 339 -1.46 -13.73 14.24
C LEU A 339 -2.20 -13.78 15.58
N ASN A 340 -1.85 -14.71 16.45
CA ASN A 340 -2.35 -14.76 17.83
C ASN A 340 -2.03 -13.47 18.60
N PHE A 341 -0.82 -12.94 18.43
CA PHE A 341 -0.44 -11.67 19.02
C PHE A 341 -1.26 -10.51 18.44
N CYS A 342 -1.43 -10.46 17.12
CA CYS A 342 -2.25 -9.46 16.44
C CYS A 342 -3.69 -9.49 16.94
N ASN A 343 -4.33 -10.65 16.93
CA ASN A 343 -5.72 -10.81 17.36
C ASN A 343 -5.92 -10.44 18.85
N THR A 344 -5.00 -10.88 19.73
CA THR A 344 -5.05 -10.56 21.17
C THR A 344 -4.93 -9.06 21.42
N ASN A 345 -4.14 -8.35 20.63
CA ASN A 345 -3.91 -6.92 20.79
C ASN A 345 -4.82 -6.05 19.89
N GLY A 346 -5.67 -6.66 19.07
CA GLY A 346 -6.57 -5.98 18.15
C GLY A 346 -5.84 -5.25 17.04
N ILE A 347 -4.73 -5.82 16.56
CA ILE A 347 -4.01 -5.39 15.37
C ILE A 347 -4.75 -5.95 14.17
N ASN A 348 -5.15 -5.09 13.25
CA ASN A 348 -5.68 -5.48 11.95
C ASN A 348 -4.56 -6.06 11.08
N TRP A 349 -4.89 -6.89 10.08
CA TRP A 349 -3.84 -7.47 9.25
C TRP A 349 -4.30 -7.82 7.83
N ALA A 350 -3.35 -7.82 6.88
CA ALA A 350 -3.52 -8.29 5.51
C ALA A 350 -2.33 -9.14 5.07
N TYR A 351 -2.60 -10.36 4.59
CA TYR A 351 -1.58 -11.28 4.10
C TYR A 351 -1.10 -10.88 2.71
N PHE A 352 0.19 -10.91 2.45
CA PHE A 352 0.80 -10.66 1.14
C PHE A 352 1.29 -11.98 0.51
N SER A 353 0.67 -12.50 -0.55
CA SER A 353 -0.48 -11.95 -1.26
C SER A 353 -1.40 -13.06 -1.78
N TYR A 354 -2.47 -12.70 -2.44
CA TYR A 354 -3.43 -13.63 -3.06
C TYR A 354 -2.74 -14.66 -3.97
N TYR A 355 -1.74 -14.24 -4.72
CA TYR A 355 -1.00 -15.14 -5.63
C TYR A 355 -0.30 -16.28 -4.91
N SER A 356 0.13 -16.10 -3.69
CA SER A 356 0.73 -17.17 -2.90
C SER A 356 -0.31 -18.13 -2.30
N LEU A 357 -1.59 -17.78 -2.34
CA LEU A 357 -2.72 -18.60 -1.89
C LEU A 357 -3.59 -19.12 -3.04
N GLY A 358 -3.52 -18.47 -4.20
CA GLY A 358 -4.28 -18.82 -5.40
C GLY A 358 -3.65 -19.98 -6.17
N THR A 359 -4.47 -20.73 -6.86
CA THR A 359 -4.11 -21.96 -7.57
C THR A 359 -3.29 -21.76 -8.85
N THR A 360 -2.92 -20.54 -9.21
CA THR A 360 -2.32 -20.20 -10.50
C THR A 360 -0.79 -20.12 -10.50
N VAL A 361 -0.14 -20.04 -9.35
CA VAL A 361 1.32 -20.01 -9.24
C VAL A 361 1.81 -21.39 -8.78
N GLN A 362 2.59 -22.06 -9.61
CA GLN A 362 3.29 -23.30 -9.24
C GLN A 362 4.49 -22.94 -8.35
N THR A 363 4.23 -22.71 -7.07
CA THR A 363 5.29 -22.63 -6.06
C THR A 363 5.33 -23.94 -5.28
N PRO A 364 6.48 -24.36 -4.73
CA PRO A 364 6.55 -25.52 -3.85
C PRO A 364 5.87 -25.30 -2.49
N VAL A 365 5.09 -24.26 -2.35
CA VAL A 365 4.49 -23.79 -1.11
C VAL A 365 3.16 -24.51 -0.85
N PRO A 366 2.90 -24.95 0.37
CA PRO A 366 1.64 -25.56 0.74
C PRO A 366 0.51 -24.52 0.90
N HIS A 367 0.07 -23.91 -0.20
CA HIS A 367 -0.95 -22.85 -0.23
C HIS A 367 -2.18 -23.16 0.63
N ASN A 368 -2.67 -24.41 0.57
CA ASN A 368 -3.82 -24.84 1.36
C ASN A 368 -3.55 -24.81 2.87
N GLN A 369 -2.31 -25.07 3.30
CA GLN A 369 -1.96 -25.04 4.72
C GLN A 369 -1.84 -23.61 5.22
N ILE A 370 -1.24 -22.71 4.41
CA ILE A 370 -1.19 -21.28 4.74
C ILE A 370 -2.61 -20.73 4.83
N LEU A 371 -3.44 -20.97 3.82
CA LEU A 371 -4.82 -20.52 3.81
C LEU A 371 -5.61 -21.05 5.02
N ALA A 372 -5.47 -22.33 5.35
CA ALA A 372 -6.14 -22.92 6.51
C ALA A 372 -5.72 -22.27 7.84
N LEU A 373 -4.41 -21.94 7.97
CA LEU A 373 -3.90 -21.24 9.14
C LEU A 373 -4.51 -19.83 9.21
N LEU A 374 -4.47 -19.07 8.13
CA LEU A 374 -5.05 -17.71 8.08
C LEU A 374 -6.55 -17.73 8.41
N GLN A 375 -7.30 -18.69 7.86
CA GLN A 375 -8.73 -18.85 8.13
C GLN A 375 -9.02 -19.18 9.59
N GLY A 376 -8.15 -19.96 10.25
CA GLY A 376 -8.23 -20.27 11.67
C GLY A 376 -8.08 -19.04 12.58
N GLU A 377 -7.45 -17.98 12.08
CA GLU A 377 -7.16 -16.75 12.81
C GLU A 377 -8.15 -15.60 12.50
N ILE A 378 -9.10 -15.78 11.59
CA ILE A 378 -10.16 -14.79 11.37
C ILE A 378 -11.05 -14.74 12.60
N PRO A 379 -11.20 -13.57 13.24
CA PRO A 379 -12.12 -13.44 14.38
C PRO A 379 -13.56 -13.77 14.00
N PRO A 380 -14.33 -14.42 14.91
CA PRO A 380 -15.71 -14.84 14.64
C PRO A 380 -16.68 -13.69 14.39
#